data_d9764ed552dcab5c458fd7c0a1a0af3f
#
_entry.id   d9764ed552dcab5c458fd7c0a1a0af3f
#
_cell.length_a   1.000
_cell.length_b   1.000
_cell.length_c   1.000
_cell.angle_alpha   90.00
_cell.angle_beta   90.00
_cell.angle_gamma   90.00
#
_symmetry.space_group_name_H-M   'P 1'
#
loop_
_entity.id
_entity.type
_entity.pdbx_description
1 polymer ?
#
loop_
_entity_poly.entity_id
_entity_poly.type
_entity_poly.pdbx_seq_one_letter_code
_entity_poly.pdbx_strand_id
1 'polypeptide(L)'
;MEYKEKVDKSKEENQEIPQVPNYIGECFIKIATHLSYKSNFINYTFKDDMISDGIENCLTAAAKFDPSKSSNPFAYYTQIIFFAFIRRIQKEKKQQATKYKIIENLDLDSLLQENDDTEAGKQLIEYLKKQLDTVDLDKREIPKKKKKEEPVIDFYEE
;
A
#
# COMPACT_ATOMS: atom_id res chain seq x y z
N MET A 1 23.44 4.02 -15.02
CA MET A 1 24.83 3.49 -14.86
C MET A 1 25.56 4.25 -13.77
N GLU A 2 25.80 5.55 -13.89
CA GLU A 2 26.60 6.34 -12.94
C GLU A 2 26.23 6.22 -11.44
N TYR A 3 24.94 6.19 -11.10
CA TYR A 3 24.53 6.05 -9.70
C TYR A 3 24.92 4.71 -9.10
N LYS A 4 24.76 3.62 -9.87
CA LYS A 4 25.14 2.28 -9.44
C LYS A 4 26.67 2.17 -9.21
N GLU A 5 27.46 2.73 -10.11
CA GLU A 5 28.91 2.76 -9.96
C GLU A 5 29.37 3.51 -8.70
N LYS A 6 28.69 4.64 -8.39
CA LYS A 6 28.93 5.38 -7.14
C LYS A 6 28.56 4.56 -5.91
N VAL A 7 27.43 3.85 -5.94
CA VAL A 7 26.99 2.97 -4.85
C VAL A 7 27.99 1.82 -4.64
N ASP A 8 28.46 1.20 -5.71
CA ASP A 8 29.39 0.07 -5.61
C ASP A 8 30.74 0.52 -5.07
N LYS A 9 31.27 1.67 -5.53
CA LYS A 9 32.49 2.27 -4.96
C LYS A 9 32.35 2.59 -3.46
N SER A 10 31.21 3.20 -3.05
CA SER A 10 30.99 3.51 -1.64
C SER A 10 30.90 2.27 -0.77
N LYS A 11 30.39 1.15 -1.31
CA LYS A 11 30.38 -0.13 -0.61
C LYS A 11 31.77 -0.75 -0.47
N GLU A 12 32.60 -0.67 -1.52
CA GLU A 12 33.97 -1.15 -1.50
C GLU A 12 34.83 -0.34 -0.52
N GLU A 13 34.62 0.97 -0.45
CA GLU A 13 35.34 1.88 0.44
C GLU A 13 34.73 1.95 1.87
N ASN A 14 33.69 1.20 2.16
CA ASN A 14 32.99 1.21 3.47
C ASN A 14 32.45 2.60 3.85
N GLN A 15 32.07 3.42 2.85
CA GLN A 15 31.52 4.76 2.99
C GLN A 15 29.99 4.74 2.96
N GLU A 16 29.36 5.85 3.35
CA GLU A 16 27.91 6.01 3.27
C GLU A 16 27.41 5.94 1.82
N ILE A 17 26.27 5.26 1.65
CA ILE A 17 25.63 5.13 0.33
C ILE A 17 25.21 6.52 -0.16
N PRO A 18 25.61 6.92 -1.39
CA PRO A 18 25.28 8.23 -1.92
C PRO A 18 23.77 8.42 -2.07
N GLN A 19 23.32 9.65 -1.86
CA GLN A 19 21.90 9.99 -2.05
C GLN A 19 21.46 9.73 -3.49
N VAL A 20 20.21 9.30 -3.63
CA VAL A 20 19.61 9.10 -4.95
C VAL A 20 19.51 10.45 -5.68
N PRO A 21 20.00 10.57 -6.90
CA PRO A 21 19.91 11.81 -7.68
C PRO A 21 18.45 12.27 -7.87
N ASN A 22 18.23 13.58 -7.82
CA ASN A 22 16.90 14.17 -7.97
C ASN A 22 16.16 13.68 -9.22
N TYR A 23 16.85 13.54 -10.33
CA TYR A 23 16.28 13.02 -11.58
C TYR A 23 15.64 11.63 -11.41
N ILE A 24 16.30 10.73 -10.67
CA ILE A 24 15.78 9.39 -10.40
C ILE A 24 14.56 9.49 -9.46
N GLY A 25 14.61 10.35 -8.45
CA GLY A 25 13.49 10.63 -7.56
C GLY A 25 12.25 11.14 -8.32
N GLU A 26 12.44 12.08 -9.25
CA GLU A 26 11.36 12.56 -10.12
C GLU A 26 10.76 11.45 -10.99
N CYS A 27 11.59 10.53 -11.49
CA CYS A 27 11.10 9.37 -12.23
C CYS A 27 10.20 8.49 -11.36
N PHE A 28 10.57 8.24 -10.10
CA PHE A 28 9.75 7.47 -9.16
C PHE A 28 8.41 8.14 -8.88
N ILE A 29 8.42 9.46 -8.67
CA ILE A 29 7.19 10.25 -8.48
C ILE A 29 6.29 10.11 -9.72
N LYS A 30 6.81 10.29 -10.92
CA LYS A 30 6.04 10.17 -12.17
C LYS A 30 5.45 8.77 -12.34
N ILE A 31 6.22 7.72 -12.08
CA ILE A 31 5.73 6.33 -12.19
C ILE A 31 4.63 6.07 -11.16
N ALA A 32 4.85 6.44 -9.89
CA ALA A 32 3.88 6.22 -8.82
C ALA A 32 2.58 6.97 -9.07
N THR A 33 2.67 8.25 -9.43
CA THR A 33 1.51 9.07 -9.76
C THR A 33 0.73 8.48 -10.94
N HIS A 34 1.42 8.10 -12.01
CA HIS A 34 0.77 7.51 -13.20
C HIS A 34 0.08 6.18 -12.89
N LEU A 35 0.73 5.34 -12.06
CA LEU A 35 0.16 4.07 -11.63
C LEU A 35 -1.08 4.26 -10.75
N SER A 36 -1.12 5.29 -9.92
CA SER A 36 -2.25 5.58 -9.02
C SER A 36 -3.54 5.94 -9.75
N TYR A 37 -3.46 6.37 -11.01
CA TYR A 37 -4.64 6.68 -11.84
C TYR A 37 -5.19 5.46 -12.58
N LYS A 38 -4.56 4.29 -12.50
CA LYS A 38 -5.13 3.08 -13.09
C LYS A 38 -6.42 2.68 -12.36
N SER A 39 -7.34 2.05 -13.08
CA SER A 39 -8.65 1.62 -12.57
C SER A 39 -8.58 0.82 -11.26
N ASN A 40 -7.50 0.06 -11.07
CA ASN A 40 -7.28 -0.74 -9.88
C ASN A 40 -6.95 0.09 -8.62
N PHE A 41 -6.56 1.37 -8.78
CA PHE A 41 -6.02 2.19 -7.70
C PHE A 41 -6.72 3.55 -7.54
N ILE A 42 -7.47 4.02 -8.54
CA ILE A 42 -8.01 5.39 -8.60
C ILE A 42 -9.02 5.70 -7.48
N ASN A 43 -9.75 4.70 -6.99
CA ASN A 43 -10.88 4.90 -6.08
C ASN A 43 -10.51 4.83 -4.60
N TYR A 44 -9.23 4.71 -4.26
CA TYR A 44 -8.82 4.68 -2.85
C TYR A 44 -8.63 6.10 -2.29
N THR A 45 -9.20 6.35 -1.11
CA THR A 45 -9.11 7.65 -0.40
C THR A 45 -7.69 7.93 0.08
N PHE A 46 -6.89 6.89 0.33
CA PHE A 46 -5.50 6.94 0.77
C PHE A 46 -4.49 6.85 -0.39
N LYS A 47 -4.86 7.40 -1.56
CA LYS A 47 -4.03 7.36 -2.77
C LYS A 47 -2.66 8.03 -2.58
N ASP A 48 -2.63 9.14 -1.86
CA ASP A 48 -1.38 9.88 -1.60
C ASP A 48 -0.42 9.09 -0.72
N ASP A 49 -0.95 8.36 0.26
CA ASP A 49 -0.16 7.43 1.08
C ASP A 49 0.40 6.27 0.23
N MET A 50 -0.39 5.74 -0.72
CA MET A 50 0.08 4.71 -1.64
C MET A 50 1.25 5.21 -2.48
N ILE A 51 1.15 6.44 -3.01
CA ILE A 51 2.22 7.08 -3.80
C ILE A 51 3.48 7.23 -2.94
N SER A 52 3.33 7.74 -1.72
CA SER A 52 4.45 7.93 -0.78
C SER A 52 5.14 6.62 -0.43
N ASP A 53 4.38 5.58 -0.09
CA ASP A 53 4.91 4.23 0.18
C ASP A 53 5.64 3.66 -1.06
N GLY A 54 5.11 3.91 -2.25
CA GLY A 54 5.72 3.49 -3.51
C GLY A 54 7.09 4.15 -3.74
N ILE A 55 7.18 5.46 -3.53
CA ILE A 55 8.41 6.23 -3.69
C ILE A 55 9.45 5.78 -2.65
N GLU A 56 9.06 5.66 -1.38
CA GLU A 56 9.96 5.20 -0.30
C GLU A 56 10.58 3.84 -0.62
N ASN A 57 9.75 2.87 -1.08
CA ASN A 57 10.24 1.56 -1.47
C ASN A 57 11.20 1.62 -2.67
N CYS A 58 10.96 2.52 -3.65
CA CYS A 58 11.86 2.71 -4.77
C CYS A 58 13.21 3.31 -4.34
N LEU A 59 13.19 4.31 -3.45
CA LEU A 59 14.41 4.92 -2.90
C LEU A 59 15.26 3.87 -2.18
N THR A 60 14.65 3.03 -1.35
CA THR A 60 15.32 1.92 -0.66
C THR A 60 15.89 0.88 -1.63
N ALA A 61 15.18 0.62 -2.75
CA ALA A 61 15.59 -0.34 -3.76
C ALA A 61 16.61 0.22 -4.76
N ALA A 62 16.77 1.53 -4.86
CA ALA A 62 17.63 2.17 -5.86
C ALA A 62 19.09 1.70 -5.79
N ALA A 63 19.63 1.57 -4.58
CA ALA A 63 20.98 1.07 -4.35
C ALA A 63 21.16 -0.45 -4.62
N LYS A 64 20.05 -1.19 -4.76
CA LYS A 64 20.04 -2.65 -4.96
C LYS A 64 19.82 -3.04 -6.42
N PHE A 65 19.45 -2.08 -7.26
CA PHE A 65 19.22 -2.35 -8.68
C PHE A 65 20.50 -2.87 -9.34
N ASP A 66 20.38 -4.00 -10.04
CA ASP A 66 21.49 -4.63 -10.75
C ASP A 66 21.20 -4.64 -12.27
N PRO A 67 21.94 -3.82 -13.06
CA PRO A 67 21.75 -3.75 -14.51
C PRO A 67 22.08 -5.06 -15.24
N SER A 68 22.88 -5.94 -14.63
CA SER A 68 23.24 -7.23 -15.24
C SER A 68 22.09 -8.22 -15.20
N LYS A 69 21.20 -8.09 -14.19
CA LYS A 69 20.04 -8.96 -13.99
C LYS A 69 18.78 -8.43 -14.66
N SER A 70 18.64 -7.12 -14.81
CA SER A 70 17.49 -6.48 -15.41
C SER A 70 17.88 -5.34 -16.33
N SER A 71 17.61 -5.49 -17.61
CA SER A 71 17.86 -4.46 -18.62
C SER A 71 16.87 -3.31 -18.59
N ASN A 72 15.71 -3.48 -17.93
CA ASN A 72 14.64 -2.48 -17.89
C ASN A 72 14.37 -1.95 -16.48
N PRO A 73 15.04 -0.86 -16.07
CA PRO A 73 14.82 -0.26 -14.76
C PRO A 73 13.39 0.25 -14.56
N PHE A 74 12.72 0.71 -15.61
CA PHE A 74 11.34 1.18 -15.53
C PHE A 74 10.38 0.07 -15.08
N ALA A 75 10.49 -1.11 -15.68
CA ALA A 75 9.68 -2.27 -15.30
C ALA A 75 9.97 -2.70 -13.85
N TYR A 76 11.22 -2.72 -13.45
CA TYR A 76 11.65 -3.06 -12.10
C TYR A 76 11.01 -2.13 -11.05
N TYR A 77 11.14 -0.82 -11.21
CA TYR A 77 10.58 0.13 -10.25
C TYR A 77 9.05 0.20 -10.31
N THR A 78 8.44 0.04 -11.47
CA THR A 78 6.99 -0.06 -11.60
C THR A 78 6.43 -1.24 -10.78
N GLN A 79 7.12 -2.37 -10.80
CA GLN A 79 6.73 -3.55 -10.02
C GLN A 79 6.85 -3.31 -8.51
N ILE A 80 7.91 -2.63 -8.06
CA ILE A 80 8.10 -2.26 -6.66
C ILE A 80 6.95 -1.37 -6.18
N ILE A 81 6.60 -0.35 -6.96
CA ILE A 81 5.49 0.57 -6.65
C ILE A 81 4.17 -0.18 -6.61
N PHE A 82 3.93 -1.06 -7.58
CA PHE A 82 2.71 -1.87 -7.63
C PHE A 82 2.54 -2.71 -6.35
N PHE A 83 3.58 -3.40 -5.91
CA PHE A 83 3.51 -4.18 -4.68
C PHE A 83 3.42 -3.31 -3.42
N ALA A 84 4.00 -2.11 -3.41
CA ALA A 84 3.82 -1.15 -2.34
C ALA A 84 2.34 -0.74 -2.20
N PHE A 85 1.68 -0.45 -3.31
CA PHE A 85 0.26 -0.13 -3.36
C PHE A 85 -0.61 -1.28 -2.81
N ILE A 86 -0.34 -2.51 -3.25
CA ILE A 86 -1.08 -3.69 -2.75
C ILE A 86 -0.89 -3.86 -1.25
N ARG A 87 0.34 -3.70 -0.73
CA ARG A 87 0.60 -3.78 0.72
C ARG A 87 -0.14 -2.71 1.50
N ARG A 88 -0.18 -1.47 0.99
CA ARG A 88 -0.93 -0.38 1.62
C ARG A 88 -2.43 -0.71 1.67
N ILE A 89 -3.01 -1.14 0.57
CA ILE A 89 -4.42 -1.55 0.51
C ILE A 89 -4.72 -2.66 1.52
N GLN A 90 -3.87 -3.67 1.61
CA GLN A 90 -4.03 -4.74 2.59
C GLN A 90 -3.94 -4.23 4.03
N LYS A 91 -3.00 -3.32 4.31
CA LYS A 91 -2.86 -2.68 5.62
C LYS A 91 -4.10 -1.90 6.01
N GLU A 92 -4.62 -1.06 5.11
CA GLU A 92 -5.82 -0.27 5.34
C GLU A 92 -7.06 -1.17 5.56
N LYS A 93 -7.24 -2.20 4.74
CA LYS A 93 -8.32 -3.19 4.92
C LYS A 93 -8.22 -3.91 6.27
N LYS A 94 -7.01 -4.28 6.69
CA LYS A 94 -6.81 -4.91 8.01
C LYS A 94 -7.15 -3.95 9.16
N GLN A 95 -6.73 -2.69 9.05
CA GLN A 95 -7.06 -1.67 10.06
C GLN A 95 -8.56 -1.42 10.13
N GLN A 96 -9.21 -1.32 8.99
CA GLN A 96 -10.65 -1.17 8.89
C GLN A 96 -11.38 -2.35 9.55
N ALA A 97 -11.00 -3.58 9.23
CA ALA A 97 -11.58 -4.77 9.85
C ALA A 97 -11.36 -4.80 11.37
N THR A 98 -10.22 -4.29 11.86
CA THR A 98 -9.97 -4.17 13.31
C THR A 98 -10.88 -3.13 13.96
N LYS A 99 -11.06 -1.96 13.32
CA LYS A 99 -11.99 -0.92 13.80
C LYS A 99 -13.41 -1.46 13.90
N TYR A 100 -13.86 -2.22 12.90
CA TYR A 100 -15.20 -2.83 12.93
C TYR A 100 -15.36 -3.85 14.04
N LYS A 101 -14.37 -4.71 14.28
CA LYS A 101 -14.41 -5.65 15.41
C LYS A 101 -14.46 -4.96 16.76
N ILE A 102 -13.79 -3.82 16.90
CA ILE A 102 -13.88 -3.02 18.12
C ILE A 102 -15.30 -2.49 18.29
N ILE A 103 -15.90 -1.92 17.25
CA ILE A 103 -17.28 -1.40 17.28
C ILE A 103 -18.29 -2.52 17.55
N GLU A 104 -18.11 -3.69 16.93
CA GLU A 104 -18.96 -4.87 17.13
C GLU A 104 -18.93 -5.37 18.59
N ASN A 105 -17.76 -5.28 19.25
CA ASN A 105 -17.57 -5.66 20.64
C ASN A 105 -18.01 -4.58 21.64
N LEU A 106 -18.30 -3.36 21.18
CA LEU A 106 -18.91 -2.34 22.02
C LEU A 106 -20.39 -2.69 22.19
N ASP A 107 -20.83 -2.78 23.43
CA ASP A 107 -22.25 -2.91 23.74
C ASP A 107 -22.96 -1.57 23.42
N LEU A 108 -23.32 -1.41 22.15
CA LEU A 108 -23.95 -0.18 21.65
C LEU A 108 -25.30 0.09 22.33
N ASP A 109 -25.98 -0.97 22.79
CA ASP A 109 -27.26 -0.83 23.45
C ASP A 109 -27.10 -0.35 24.91
N SER A 110 -26.03 -0.77 25.62
CA SER A 110 -25.65 -0.20 26.92
C SER A 110 -25.24 1.26 26.81
N LEU A 111 -24.49 1.62 25.76
CA LEU A 111 -24.09 3.02 25.52
C LEU A 111 -25.29 3.93 25.23
N LEU A 112 -26.36 3.38 24.63
CA LEU A 112 -27.63 4.10 24.44
C LEU A 112 -28.34 4.37 25.77
N GLN A 113 -28.29 3.42 26.71
CA GLN A 113 -28.94 3.56 28.01
C GLN A 113 -28.23 4.53 28.96
N GLU A 114 -26.85 4.58 28.87
CA GLU A 114 -26.05 5.50 29.69
C GLU A 114 -26.05 6.95 29.20
N ASN A 115 -26.17 7.16 27.89
CA ASN A 115 -26.11 8.50 27.25
C ASN A 115 -27.52 9.00 26.89
N ASP A 116 -28.40 8.97 27.86
CA ASP A 116 -29.80 9.32 27.76
C ASP A 116 -30.08 10.53 26.86
N ASP A 117 -30.87 10.29 25.80
CA ASP A 117 -31.66 11.24 25.04
C ASP A 117 -31.02 12.38 24.25
N THR A 118 -29.70 12.39 24.03
CA THR A 118 -29.18 13.33 23.05
C THR A 118 -29.37 12.81 21.63
N GLU A 119 -30.05 13.61 20.80
CA GLU A 119 -30.28 13.32 19.37
C GLU A 119 -28.95 12.99 18.64
N ALA A 120 -27.84 13.63 19.03
CA ALA A 120 -26.51 13.36 18.53
C ALA A 120 -26.01 11.94 18.86
N GLY A 121 -26.32 11.41 20.05
CA GLY A 121 -25.96 10.04 20.44
C GLY A 121 -26.70 9.00 19.59
N LYS A 122 -27.98 9.19 19.36
CA LYS A 122 -28.80 8.32 18.51
C LYS A 122 -28.30 8.30 17.07
N GLN A 123 -27.98 9.46 16.50
CA GLN A 123 -27.44 9.59 15.15
C GLN A 123 -26.07 8.93 15.02
N LEU A 124 -25.19 9.03 16.01
CA LEU A 124 -23.88 8.39 16.01
C LEU A 124 -24.01 6.86 15.99
N ILE A 125 -24.90 6.30 16.82
CA ILE A 125 -25.10 4.86 16.89
C ILE A 125 -25.75 4.33 15.62
N GLU A 126 -26.69 5.03 15.04
CA GLU A 126 -27.28 4.67 13.75
C GLU A 126 -26.21 4.67 12.65
N TYR A 127 -25.35 5.68 12.65
CA TYR A 127 -24.19 5.73 11.73
C TYR A 127 -23.25 4.52 11.92
N LEU A 128 -22.92 4.16 13.18
CA LEU A 128 -22.05 3.02 13.47
C LEU A 128 -22.70 1.69 13.04
N LYS A 129 -24.00 1.48 13.32
CA LYS A 129 -24.75 0.30 12.86
C LYS A 129 -24.75 0.20 11.33
N LYS A 130 -24.98 1.30 10.63
CA LYS A 130 -24.93 1.34 9.16
C LYS A 130 -23.54 1.01 8.60
N GLN A 131 -22.46 1.44 9.28
CA GLN A 131 -21.09 1.08 8.89
C GLN A 131 -20.83 -0.42 9.08
N LEU A 132 -21.33 -1.03 10.15
CA LEU A 132 -21.22 -2.48 10.39
C LEU A 132 -21.90 -3.28 9.27
N ASP A 133 -23.12 -2.90 8.88
CA ASP A 133 -23.89 -3.57 7.82
C ASP A 133 -23.18 -3.51 6.47
N THR A 134 -22.54 -2.38 6.14
CA THR A 134 -21.79 -2.23 4.89
C THR A 134 -20.56 -3.14 4.82
N VAL A 135 -19.92 -3.38 5.97
CA VAL A 135 -18.74 -4.27 6.04
C VAL A 135 -19.11 -5.74 5.88
N ASP A 136 -20.22 -6.15 6.40
CA ASP A 136 -20.70 -7.53 6.20
C ASP A 136 -21.09 -7.80 4.74
N LEU A 137 -21.52 -6.79 4.00
CA LEU A 137 -21.74 -6.87 2.56
C LEU A 137 -20.44 -7.04 1.80
N ASP A 138 -19.39 -6.27 2.12
CA ASP A 138 -18.07 -6.38 1.52
C ASP A 138 -17.42 -7.75 1.77
N LYS A 139 -17.64 -8.35 2.94
CA LYS A 139 -17.16 -9.71 3.25
C LYS A 139 -17.85 -10.79 2.39
N ARG A 140 -19.10 -10.58 1.98
CA ARG A 140 -19.87 -11.53 1.15
C ARG A 140 -19.46 -11.48 -0.32
N GLU A 141 -18.98 -10.33 -0.78
CA GLU A 141 -18.56 -10.11 -2.18
C GLU A 141 -17.12 -10.50 -2.49
N ILE A 142 -16.31 -10.84 -1.49
CA ILE A 142 -14.97 -11.37 -1.75
C ILE A 142 -15.15 -12.84 -2.16
N PRO A 143 -15.14 -13.17 -3.46
CA PRO A 143 -15.09 -14.56 -3.87
C PRO A 143 -13.81 -15.14 -3.26
N LYS A 144 -13.93 -16.22 -2.48
CA LYS A 144 -12.79 -17.01 -2.03
C LYS A 144 -11.99 -17.37 -3.27
N LYS A 145 -10.99 -16.56 -3.62
CA LYS A 145 -10.05 -16.92 -4.67
C LYS A 145 -9.49 -18.26 -4.26
N LYS A 146 -9.85 -19.31 -5.02
CA LYS A 146 -9.08 -20.55 -5.04
C LYS A 146 -7.63 -20.09 -5.09
N LYS A 147 -6.78 -20.59 -4.20
CA LYS A 147 -5.34 -20.48 -4.29
C LYS A 147 -4.96 -20.93 -5.70
N LYS A 148 -4.90 -19.99 -6.63
CA LYS A 148 -4.03 -20.16 -7.78
C LYS A 148 -2.67 -19.99 -7.18
N GLU A 149 -1.89 -21.06 -7.21
CA GLU A 149 -0.46 -20.99 -7.04
C GLU A 149 -0.02 -19.78 -7.85
N GLU A 150 0.52 -18.78 -7.18
CA GLU A 150 1.15 -17.67 -7.87
C GLU A 150 2.15 -18.30 -8.80
N PRO A 151 2.13 -17.99 -10.09
CA PRO A 151 3.21 -18.43 -10.93
C PRO A 151 4.46 -17.81 -10.28
N VAL A 152 5.29 -18.67 -9.73
CA VAL A 152 6.67 -18.33 -9.43
C VAL A 152 7.21 -17.91 -10.79
N ILE A 153 7.23 -16.60 -11.04
CA ILE A 153 7.94 -16.06 -12.17
C ILE A 153 9.39 -16.22 -11.77
N ASP A 154 9.94 -17.37 -12.17
CA ASP A 154 11.34 -17.67 -12.09
C ASP A 154 12.06 -16.65 -13.00
N PHE A 155 12.58 -15.56 -12.39
CA PHE A 155 13.38 -14.57 -13.07
C PHE A 155 14.83 -15.07 -13.30
N TYR A 156 15.05 -16.38 -13.20
CA TYR A 156 16.38 -16.98 -13.26
C TYR A 156 16.45 -18.10 -14.31
N GLU A 157 15.97 -17.89 -15.53
CA GLU A 157 16.41 -18.73 -16.63
C GLU A 157 16.52 -17.92 -17.91
N GLU A 158 17.81 -17.87 -18.35
CA GLU A 158 18.44 -17.45 -19.61
C GLU A 158 18.69 -15.95 -19.81
#